data_3dc3f44a26012b02edb9ea3443c84ea7
#
_entry.id   3dc3f44a26012b02edb9ea3443c84ea7
#
_cell.length_a   1.000
_cell.length_b   1.000
_cell.length_c   1.000
_cell.angle_alpha   90.00
_cell.angle_beta   90.00
_cell.angle_gamma   90.00
#
_symmetry.space_group_name_H-M   'P 1'
#
loop_
_entity.id
_entity.type
_entity.pdbx_description
1 polymer ?
#
loop_
_entity_poly.entity_id
_entity_poly.type
_entity_poly.pdbx_seq_one_letter_code
_entity_poly.pdbx_strand_id
1 'polypeptide(L)'
;MTTVPVRGAAGVVAPARTGRPSTIRTLLSWEARAEAATKTALQRWSIPALRIALGGVFVVFGAMKFFPGVSPVEALVSQTWEKLTFGLVSGQAALVATALIEVAAGALLIAGGAFARVGLVVLALAFVGILSPLVLLPAEVFGTAGPTLTGQYIFKNVVLIAAALVVASQVLRGPATRP
;
A
#
# COMPACT_ATOMS: atom_id res chain seq x y z
N MET A 1 -72.47 4.69 -56.45
CA MET A 1 -71.58 4.18 -55.34
C MET A 1 -70.64 5.30 -55.04
N THR A 2 -70.90 6.07 -53.98
CA THR A 2 -70.08 7.25 -53.62
C THR A 2 -69.28 6.89 -52.39
N THR A 3 -67.99 6.85 -52.55
CA THR A 3 -67.02 6.61 -51.46
C THR A 3 -66.71 7.92 -50.74
N VAL A 4 -67.00 8.00 -49.46
CA VAL A 4 -66.61 9.12 -48.58
C VAL A 4 -65.19 8.93 -48.05
N PRO A 5 -64.32 9.94 -48.17
CA PRO A 5 -62.94 9.81 -47.58
C PRO A 5 -63.02 10.04 -46.07
N VAL A 6 -62.41 9.10 -45.33
CA VAL A 6 -62.19 9.19 -43.88
C VAL A 6 -61.06 10.18 -43.59
N ARG A 7 -61.40 11.24 -42.90
CA ARG A 7 -60.49 12.31 -42.44
C ARG A 7 -59.57 11.74 -41.33
N GLY A 8 -58.29 11.66 -41.61
CA GLY A 8 -57.30 11.22 -40.65
C GLY A 8 -57.27 12.13 -39.42
N ALA A 9 -57.29 11.51 -38.25
CA ALA A 9 -57.15 12.18 -36.97
C ALA A 9 -55.74 12.77 -36.83
N ALA A 10 -55.68 14.11 -36.69
CA ALA A 10 -54.47 14.83 -36.37
C ALA A 10 -53.97 14.39 -34.99
N GLY A 11 -52.82 13.71 -34.95
CA GLY A 11 -52.18 13.34 -33.72
C GLY A 11 -51.83 14.59 -32.91
N VAL A 12 -52.40 14.69 -31.73
CA VAL A 12 -52.06 15.71 -30.75
C VAL A 12 -50.64 15.41 -30.25
N VAL A 13 -49.66 16.15 -30.76
CA VAL A 13 -48.28 16.13 -30.23
C VAL A 13 -48.31 16.76 -28.85
N ALA A 14 -48.21 15.93 -27.82
CA ALA A 14 -48.10 16.41 -26.45
C ALA A 14 -46.81 17.27 -26.32
N PRO A 15 -46.88 18.47 -25.72
CA PRO A 15 -45.69 19.31 -25.55
C PRO A 15 -44.71 18.59 -24.65
N ALA A 16 -43.46 18.47 -25.13
CA ALA A 16 -42.33 17.95 -24.33
C ALA A 16 -42.24 18.80 -23.05
N ARG A 17 -42.52 18.19 -21.90
CA ARG A 17 -42.30 18.80 -20.59
C ARG A 17 -40.81 19.00 -20.40
N THR A 18 -40.30 20.18 -20.75
CA THR A 18 -39.02 20.69 -20.32
C THR A 18 -39.11 21.06 -18.83
N GLY A 19 -39.22 20.02 -17.99
CA GLY A 19 -39.18 20.24 -16.54
C GLY A 19 -37.78 20.68 -16.16
N ARG A 20 -37.64 21.92 -15.63
CA ARG A 20 -36.42 22.35 -14.93
C ARG A 20 -36.03 21.25 -13.95
N PRO A 21 -34.76 20.78 -13.95
CA PRO A 21 -34.34 19.78 -12.99
C PRO A 21 -34.59 20.30 -11.59
N SER A 22 -35.35 19.56 -10.78
CA SER A 22 -35.60 19.96 -9.39
C SER A 22 -34.24 20.08 -8.68
N THR A 23 -34.08 21.04 -7.79
CA THR A 23 -32.87 21.31 -7.01
C THR A 23 -32.32 20.00 -6.39
N ILE A 24 -33.24 19.13 -5.95
CA ILE A 24 -32.92 17.79 -5.41
C ILE A 24 -32.22 16.91 -6.46
N ARG A 25 -32.71 16.86 -7.71
CA ARG A 25 -32.08 16.09 -8.80
C ARG A 25 -30.69 16.62 -9.12
N THR A 26 -30.51 17.93 -9.07
CA THR A 26 -29.22 18.56 -9.31
C THR A 26 -28.24 18.19 -8.19
N LEU A 27 -28.64 18.25 -6.91
CA LEU A 27 -27.81 17.84 -5.77
C LEU A 27 -27.42 16.36 -5.86
N LEU A 28 -28.37 15.46 -6.08
CA LEU A 28 -28.09 14.02 -6.24
C LEU A 28 -27.14 13.73 -7.41
N SER A 29 -27.22 14.50 -8.50
CA SER A 29 -26.29 14.34 -9.62
C SER A 29 -24.88 14.84 -9.31
N TRP A 30 -24.73 15.85 -8.47
CA TRP A 30 -23.41 16.31 -7.98
C TRP A 30 -22.78 15.28 -7.03
N GLU A 31 -23.55 14.73 -6.10
CA GLU A 31 -23.09 13.65 -5.21
C GLU A 31 -22.61 12.43 -6.00
N ALA A 32 -23.44 11.96 -6.94
CA ALA A 32 -23.07 10.81 -7.78
C ALA A 32 -21.79 11.06 -8.62
N ARG A 33 -21.62 12.29 -9.14
CA ARG A 33 -20.40 12.67 -9.88
C ARG A 33 -19.18 12.75 -8.97
N ALA A 34 -19.31 13.33 -7.77
CA ALA A 34 -18.25 13.42 -6.78
C ALA A 34 -17.82 12.02 -6.32
N GLU A 35 -18.78 11.15 -6.03
CA GLU A 35 -18.52 9.76 -5.67
C GLU A 35 -17.79 9.00 -6.81
N ALA A 36 -18.27 9.11 -8.04
CA ALA A 36 -17.65 8.48 -9.20
C ALA A 36 -16.22 8.99 -9.43
N ALA A 37 -15.99 10.30 -9.31
CA ALA A 37 -14.68 10.91 -9.45
C ALA A 37 -13.72 10.42 -8.34
N THR A 38 -14.18 10.40 -7.08
CA THR A 38 -13.41 9.90 -5.94
C THR A 38 -13.06 8.43 -6.11
N LYS A 39 -14.03 7.60 -6.49
CA LYS A 39 -13.81 6.17 -6.75
C LYS A 39 -12.77 5.95 -7.85
N THR A 40 -12.87 6.70 -8.95
CA THR A 40 -11.91 6.62 -10.06
C THR A 40 -10.51 7.06 -9.62
N ALA A 41 -10.41 8.14 -8.86
CA ALA A 41 -9.13 8.61 -8.31
C ALA A 41 -8.52 7.57 -7.36
N LEU A 42 -9.29 7.02 -6.43
CA LEU A 42 -8.83 5.98 -5.52
C LEU A 42 -8.37 4.72 -6.26
N GLN A 43 -9.13 4.26 -7.25
CA GLN A 43 -8.74 3.10 -8.06
C GLN A 43 -7.44 3.32 -8.82
N ARG A 44 -7.19 4.54 -9.28
CA ARG A 44 -5.99 4.88 -10.04
C ARG A 44 -4.76 5.08 -9.17
N TRP A 45 -4.91 5.74 -8.01
CA TRP A 45 -3.78 6.24 -7.23
C TRP A 45 -3.47 5.43 -5.96
N SER A 46 -4.42 4.63 -5.42
CA SER A 46 -4.23 3.94 -4.15
C SER A 46 -3.01 3.01 -4.14
N ILE A 47 -2.84 2.20 -5.18
CA ILE A 47 -1.73 1.25 -5.25
C ILE A 47 -0.38 1.94 -5.49
N PRO A 48 -0.23 2.89 -6.45
CA PRO A 48 0.99 3.67 -6.57
C PRO A 48 1.36 4.42 -5.29
N ALA A 49 0.39 5.07 -4.64
CA ALA A 49 0.60 5.78 -3.38
C ALA A 49 1.04 4.83 -2.26
N LEU A 50 0.37 3.69 -2.09
CA LEU A 50 0.73 2.68 -1.09
C LEU A 50 2.15 2.15 -1.32
N ARG A 51 2.53 1.88 -2.58
CA ARG A 51 3.85 1.41 -2.96
C ARG A 51 4.93 2.45 -2.62
N ILE A 52 4.69 3.72 -2.96
CA ILE A 52 5.64 4.81 -2.67
C ILE A 52 5.73 5.04 -1.16
N ALA A 53 4.61 5.04 -0.44
CA ALA A 53 4.60 5.20 1.01
C ALA A 53 5.35 4.06 1.71
N LEU A 54 5.09 2.82 1.31
CA LEU A 54 5.80 1.65 1.83
C LEU A 54 7.30 1.75 1.56
N GLY A 55 7.70 2.06 0.32
CA GLY A 55 9.10 2.27 -0.04
C GLY A 55 9.74 3.42 0.74
N GLY A 56 9.01 4.53 0.92
CA GLY A 56 9.47 5.70 1.69
C GLY A 56 9.76 5.37 3.15
N VAL A 57 8.88 4.57 3.79
CA VAL A 57 9.11 4.10 5.16
C VAL A 57 10.43 3.33 5.26
N PHE A 58 10.68 2.38 4.36
CA PHE A 58 11.91 1.58 4.38
C PHE A 58 13.17 2.40 4.04
N VAL A 59 13.08 3.38 3.13
CA VAL A 59 14.20 4.29 2.86
C VAL A 59 14.52 5.14 4.08
N VAL A 60 13.52 5.74 4.72
CA VAL A 60 13.73 6.65 5.86
C VAL A 60 14.26 5.88 7.08
N PHE A 61 13.60 4.80 7.48
CA PHE A 61 14.01 4.03 8.66
C PHE A 61 15.31 3.23 8.41
N GLY A 62 15.54 2.81 7.18
CA GLY A 62 16.83 2.21 6.78
C GLY A 62 17.96 3.24 6.86
N ALA A 63 17.76 4.45 6.31
CA ALA A 63 18.77 5.50 6.32
C ALA A 63 19.19 5.92 7.74
N MET A 64 18.26 5.92 8.70
CA MET A 64 18.59 6.21 10.11
C MET A 64 19.62 5.26 10.70
N LYS A 65 19.71 4.02 10.22
CA LYS A 65 20.64 3.01 10.73
C LYS A 65 22.08 3.22 10.28
N PHE A 66 22.33 4.11 9.31
CA PHE A 66 23.71 4.51 8.98
C PHE A 66 24.35 5.40 10.06
N PHE A 67 23.53 6.04 10.90
CA PHE A 67 23.98 6.98 11.92
C PHE A 67 23.85 6.36 13.30
N PRO A 68 24.96 6.13 14.02
CA PRO A 68 24.92 5.57 15.37
C PRO A 68 24.08 6.40 16.33
N GLY A 69 23.30 5.74 17.18
CA GLY A 69 22.47 6.38 18.20
C GLY A 69 21.14 6.99 17.67
N VAL A 70 20.89 6.94 16.37
CA VAL A 70 19.66 7.53 15.77
C VAL A 70 18.52 6.51 15.68
N SER A 71 18.84 5.24 15.48
CA SER A 71 17.82 4.19 15.33
C SER A 71 17.32 3.69 16.70
N PRO A 72 16.01 3.73 16.98
CA PRO A 72 15.45 3.24 18.26
C PRO A 72 15.56 1.72 18.46
N VAL A 73 15.90 0.98 17.40
CA VAL A 73 16.02 -0.50 17.42
C VAL A 73 17.45 -0.98 17.23
N GLU A 74 18.43 -0.12 17.48
CA GLU A 74 19.85 -0.38 17.23
C GLU A 74 20.36 -1.62 17.98
N ALA A 75 20.09 -1.70 19.28
CA ALA A 75 20.49 -2.86 20.10
C ALA A 75 19.83 -4.15 19.61
N LEU A 76 18.54 -4.09 19.26
CA LEU A 76 17.81 -5.26 18.77
C LEU A 76 18.40 -5.78 17.44
N VAL A 77 18.70 -4.88 16.50
CA VAL A 77 19.29 -5.23 15.20
C VAL A 77 20.65 -5.89 15.41
N SER A 78 21.50 -5.29 16.24
CA SER A 78 22.83 -5.83 16.56
C SER A 78 22.75 -7.24 17.15
N GLN A 79 21.94 -7.44 18.19
CA GLN A 79 21.75 -8.74 18.85
C GLN A 79 21.13 -9.78 17.90
N THR A 80 20.23 -9.35 17.03
CA THR A 80 19.61 -10.24 16.05
C THR A 80 20.63 -10.78 15.06
N TRP A 81 21.46 -9.90 14.50
CA TRP A 81 22.54 -10.30 13.59
C TRP A 81 23.58 -11.17 14.29
N GLU A 82 23.95 -10.83 15.52
CA GLU A 82 24.86 -11.64 16.34
C GLU A 82 24.35 -13.08 16.49
N LYS A 83 23.06 -13.24 16.81
CA LYS A 83 22.42 -14.56 16.90
C LYS A 83 22.37 -15.28 15.54
N LEU A 84 21.96 -14.59 14.48
CA LEU A 84 21.84 -15.18 13.14
C LEU A 84 23.19 -15.59 12.54
N THR A 85 24.27 -14.88 12.88
CA THR A 85 25.59 -15.08 12.31
C THR A 85 26.55 -15.75 13.27
N PHE A 86 26.08 -16.28 14.40
CA PHE A 86 26.89 -16.91 15.43
C PHE A 86 28.03 -16.02 15.93
N GLY A 87 27.76 -14.72 16.10
CA GLY A 87 28.70 -13.72 16.59
C GLY A 87 29.60 -13.08 15.52
N LEU A 88 29.47 -13.46 14.24
CA LEU A 88 30.34 -12.93 13.18
C LEU A 88 30.02 -11.47 12.81
N VAL A 89 28.73 -11.06 12.91
CA VAL A 89 28.27 -9.71 12.57
C VAL A 89 27.46 -9.14 13.73
N SER A 90 27.88 -7.97 14.23
CA SER A 90 27.21 -7.26 15.32
C SER A 90 27.47 -5.76 15.24
N GLY A 91 26.92 -4.97 16.15
CA GLY A 91 27.13 -3.54 16.26
C GLY A 91 26.83 -2.78 14.98
N GLN A 92 27.71 -1.82 14.63
CA GLN A 92 27.52 -0.96 13.48
C GLN A 92 27.50 -1.72 12.14
N ALA A 93 28.23 -2.83 12.02
CA ALA A 93 28.21 -3.65 10.81
C ALA A 93 26.82 -4.25 10.55
N ALA A 94 26.14 -4.73 11.59
CA ALA A 94 24.78 -5.24 11.52
C ALA A 94 23.77 -4.15 11.09
N LEU A 95 23.93 -2.94 11.64
CA LEU A 95 23.09 -1.78 11.31
C LEU A 95 23.26 -1.38 9.85
N VAL A 96 24.51 -1.26 9.38
CA VAL A 96 24.80 -0.91 7.98
C VAL A 96 24.27 -1.97 7.02
N ALA A 97 24.44 -3.26 7.32
CA ALA A 97 23.90 -4.34 6.51
C ALA A 97 22.37 -4.25 6.40
N THR A 98 21.69 -4.04 7.53
CA THR A 98 20.23 -3.86 7.58
C THR A 98 19.81 -2.59 6.81
N ALA A 99 20.53 -1.48 7.00
CA ALA A 99 20.28 -0.23 6.31
C ALA A 99 20.32 -0.39 4.78
N LEU A 100 21.35 -1.08 4.28
CA LEU A 100 21.51 -1.36 2.85
C LEU A 100 20.35 -2.17 2.29
N ILE A 101 19.91 -3.21 3.00
CA ILE A 101 18.77 -4.04 2.59
C ILE A 101 17.48 -3.22 2.58
N GLU A 102 17.19 -2.47 3.63
CA GLU A 102 15.97 -1.68 3.76
C GLU A 102 15.91 -0.54 2.74
N VAL A 103 17.00 0.23 2.60
CA VAL A 103 17.08 1.32 1.62
C VAL A 103 16.96 0.79 0.19
N ALA A 104 17.65 -0.32 -0.12
CA ALA A 104 17.55 -0.94 -1.45
C ALA A 104 16.11 -1.42 -1.73
N ALA A 105 15.48 -2.11 -0.78
CA ALA A 105 14.08 -2.55 -0.92
C ALA A 105 13.14 -1.36 -1.17
N GLY A 106 13.28 -0.31 -0.36
CA GLY A 106 12.45 0.89 -0.46
C GLY A 106 12.65 1.65 -1.78
N ALA A 107 13.91 1.86 -2.17
CA ALA A 107 14.25 2.55 -3.43
C ALA A 107 13.73 1.78 -4.67
N LEU A 108 13.88 0.46 -4.69
CA LEU A 108 13.38 -0.39 -5.76
C LEU A 108 11.84 -0.37 -5.84
N LEU A 109 11.16 -0.34 -4.69
CA LEU A 109 9.70 -0.17 -4.64
C LEU A 109 9.27 1.18 -5.22
N ILE A 110 9.95 2.28 -4.85
CA ILE A 110 9.66 3.62 -5.34
C ILE A 110 9.88 3.70 -6.85
N ALA A 111 10.98 3.13 -7.36
CA ALA A 111 11.29 3.11 -8.79
C ALA A 111 10.19 2.45 -9.64
N GLY A 112 9.53 1.42 -9.10
CA GLY A 112 8.37 0.81 -9.79
C GLY A 112 8.74 -0.14 -10.92
N GLY A 113 7.76 -0.50 -11.74
CA GLY A 113 7.95 -1.38 -12.89
C GLY A 113 8.58 -2.73 -12.51
N ALA A 114 9.58 -3.17 -13.26
CA ALA A 114 10.33 -4.41 -12.99
C ALA A 114 11.11 -4.33 -11.67
N PHE A 115 11.61 -3.14 -11.30
CA PHE A 115 12.34 -2.93 -10.05
C PHE A 115 11.47 -3.20 -8.82
N ALA A 116 10.18 -2.88 -8.88
CA ALA A 116 9.28 -3.16 -7.76
C ALA A 116 9.14 -4.66 -7.47
N ARG A 117 9.28 -5.53 -8.46
CA ARG A 117 9.29 -6.99 -8.26
C ARG A 117 10.50 -7.43 -7.45
N VAL A 118 11.68 -6.93 -7.83
CA VAL A 118 12.93 -7.18 -7.08
C VAL A 118 12.83 -6.58 -5.68
N GLY A 119 12.32 -5.35 -5.58
CA GLY A 119 12.10 -4.67 -4.30
C GLY A 119 11.19 -5.46 -3.35
N LEU A 120 10.14 -6.10 -3.85
CA LEU A 120 9.27 -6.98 -3.05
C LEU A 120 10.00 -8.22 -2.52
N VAL A 121 10.89 -8.82 -3.33
CA VAL A 121 11.70 -9.97 -2.87
C VAL A 121 12.67 -9.54 -1.77
N VAL A 122 13.39 -8.42 -1.98
CA VAL A 122 14.31 -7.88 -0.98
C VAL A 122 13.55 -7.48 0.29
N LEU A 123 12.36 -6.90 0.15
CA LEU A 123 11.49 -6.55 1.27
C LEU A 123 11.01 -7.79 2.04
N ALA A 124 10.66 -8.87 1.35
CA ALA A 124 10.28 -10.12 2.00
C ALA A 124 11.42 -10.68 2.86
N LEU A 125 12.67 -10.64 2.35
CA LEU A 125 13.85 -11.01 3.12
C LEU A 125 14.07 -10.08 4.32
N ALA A 126 13.88 -8.76 4.13
CA ALA A 126 13.92 -7.80 5.23
C ALA A 126 12.91 -8.13 6.32
N PHE A 127 11.67 -8.49 5.97
CA PHE A 127 10.65 -8.88 6.94
C PHE A 127 11.01 -10.15 7.72
N VAL A 128 11.66 -11.12 7.10
CA VAL A 128 12.20 -12.30 7.82
C VAL A 128 13.19 -11.85 8.90
N GLY A 129 14.11 -10.95 8.57
CA GLY A 129 15.04 -10.36 9.54
C GLY A 129 14.32 -9.57 10.65
N ILE A 130 13.36 -8.71 10.29
CA ILE A 130 12.60 -7.87 11.23
C ILE A 130 11.75 -8.72 12.19
N LEU A 131 11.21 -9.85 11.74
CA LEU A 131 10.38 -10.72 12.56
C LEU A 131 11.20 -11.76 13.35
N SER A 132 12.45 -12.03 12.99
CA SER A 132 13.29 -13.04 13.64
C SER A 132 13.49 -12.82 15.14
N PRO A 133 13.53 -11.59 15.70
CA PRO A 133 13.61 -11.37 17.15
C PRO A 133 12.46 -11.96 17.95
N LEU A 134 11.28 -12.14 17.35
CA LEU A 134 10.14 -12.80 18.01
C LEU A 134 10.51 -14.21 18.50
N VAL A 135 11.44 -14.88 17.78
CA VAL A 135 11.89 -16.24 18.09
C VAL A 135 13.26 -16.23 18.74
N LEU A 136 14.18 -15.38 18.28
CA LEU A 136 15.57 -15.37 18.70
C LEU A 136 15.79 -14.61 20.01
N LEU A 137 14.98 -13.58 20.27
CA LEU A 137 15.13 -12.64 21.38
C LEU A 137 13.78 -12.38 22.06
N PRO A 138 13.02 -13.41 22.49
CA PRO A 138 11.68 -13.23 23.03
C PRO A 138 11.64 -12.32 24.26
N ALA A 139 12.69 -12.36 25.11
CA ALA A 139 12.79 -11.52 26.31
C ALA A 139 12.93 -10.02 25.98
N GLU A 140 13.51 -9.67 24.82
CA GLU A 140 13.61 -8.27 24.37
C GLU A 140 12.27 -7.77 23.78
N VAL A 141 11.45 -8.69 23.29
CA VAL A 141 10.18 -8.40 22.61
C VAL A 141 9.04 -8.38 23.59
N PHE A 142 9.02 -9.28 24.57
CA PHE A 142 7.93 -9.47 25.52
C PHE A 142 8.41 -9.22 26.95
N GLY A 143 7.77 -8.28 27.62
CA GLY A 143 7.93 -8.07 29.08
C GLY A 143 6.83 -8.80 29.87
N THR A 144 6.84 -8.63 31.18
CA THR A 144 5.86 -9.27 32.10
C THR A 144 4.41 -8.82 31.89
N ALA A 145 4.21 -7.60 31.38
CA ALA A 145 2.88 -7.01 31.17
C ALA A 145 2.47 -6.95 29.69
N GLY A 146 3.24 -7.54 28.76
CA GLY A 146 2.96 -7.51 27.34
C GLY A 146 4.17 -7.10 26.49
N PRO A 147 3.97 -6.68 25.22
CA PRO A 147 5.06 -6.28 24.35
C PRO A 147 5.83 -5.07 24.91
N THR A 148 7.15 -5.16 24.92
CA THR A 148 8.04 -4.04 25.22
C THR A 148 7.92 -2.94 24.17
N LEU A 149 8.52 -1.76 24.39
CA LEU A 149 8.61 -0.73 23.33
C LEU A 149 9.26 -1.29 22.06
N THR A 150 10.32 -2.07 22.21
CA THR A 150 10.99 -2.76 21.11
C THR A 150 10.05 -3.75 20.41
N GLY A 151 9.29 -4.53 21.16
CA GLY A 151 8.28 -5.45 20.63
C GLY A 151 7.19 -4.72 19.84
N GLN A 152 6.73 -3.56 20.30
CA GLN A 152 5.74 -2.76 19.58
C GLN A 152 6.24 -2.30 18.21
N TYR A 153 7.54 -2.02 18.05
CA TYR A 153 8.13 -1.72 16.73
C TYR A 153 8.05 -2.92 15.78
N ILE A 154 8.19 -4.14 16.28
CA ILE A 154 8.03 -5.35 15.47
C ILE A 154 6.56 -5.53 15.07
N PHE A 155 5.62 -5.39 16.01
CA PHE A 155 4.19 -5.55 15.72
C PHE A 155 3.66 -4.56 14.70
N LYS A 156 4.18 -3.32 14.64
CA LYS A 156 3.83 -2.35 13.59
C LYS A 156 4.10 -2.87 12.19
N ASN A 157 5.09 -3.75 12.02
CA ASN A 157 5.43 -4.31 10.71
C ASN A 157 4.33 -5.22 10.15
N VAL A 158 3.40 -5.73 10.95
CA VAL A 158 2.24 -6.49 10.48
C VAL A 158 1.44 -5.66 9.46
N VAL A 159 1.26 -4.36 9.72
CA VAL A 159 0.57 -3.45 8.78
C VAL A 159 1.39 -3.24 7.51
N LEU A 160 2.72 -3.12 7.63
CA LEU A 160 3.61 -2.99 6.48
C LEU A 160 3.65 -4.27 5.64
N ILE A 161 3.59 -5.43 6.27
CA ILE A 161 3.47 -6.72 5.58
C ILE A 161 2.15 -6.79 4.81
N ALA A 162 1.03 -6.43 5.43
CA ALA A 162 -0.27 -6.38 4.75
C ALA A 162 -0.24 -5.42 3.55
N ALA A 163 0.36 -4.23 3.71
CA ALA A 163 0.57 -3.28 2.63
C ALA A 163 1.43 -3.86 1.49
N ALA A 164 2.53 -4.56 1.84
CA ALA A 164 3.39 -5.22 0.87
C ALA A 164 2.65 -6.32 0.08
N LEU A 165 1.79 -7.10 0.74
CA LEU A 165 0.95 -8.11 0.08
C LEU A 165 -0.03 -7.49 -0.92
N VAL A 166 -0.65 -6.36 -0.57
CA VAL A 166 -1.53 -5.61 -1.48
C VAL A 166 -0.74 -5.11 -2.69
N VAL A 167 0.43 -4.52 -2.49
CA VAL A 167 1.30 -4.08 -3.58
C VAL A 167 1.73 -5.27 -4.45
N ALA A 168 2.16 -6.37 -3.84
CA ALA A 168 2.59 -7.59 -4.53
C ALA A 168 1.47 -8.16 -5.41
N SER A 169 0.24 -8.19 -4.90
CA SER A 169 -0.92 -8.69 -5.66
C SER A 169 -1.15 -7.95 -6.98
N GLN A 170 -0.72 -6.70 -7.07
CA GLN A 170 -0.86 -5.89 -8.29
C GLN A 170 0.40 -5.92 -9.16
N VAL A 171 1.59 -5.85 -8.55
CA VAL A 171 2.87 -5.86 -9.26
C VAL A 171 3.16 -7.20 -9.93
N LEU A 172 2.71 -8.30 -9.31
CA LEU A 172 2.92 -9.67 -9.81
C LEU A 172 1.83 -10.11 -10.80
N ARG A 173 0.71 -9.41 -10.89
CA ARG A 173 -0.26 -9.64 -11.97
C ARG A 173 0.43 -9.28 -13.28
N GLY A 174 0.70 -10.29 -14.12
CA GLY A 174 1.16 -10.09 -15.49
C GLY A 174 0.13 -9.28 -16.29
N PRO A 175 0.50 -8.75 -17.48
CA PRO A 175 -0.48 -8.17 -18.38
C PRO A 175 -1.60 -9.20 -18.57
N ALA A 176 -2.84 -8.80 -18.26
CA ALA A 176 -4.00 -9.65 -18.49
C ALA A 176 -3.98 -10.04 -19.97
N THR A 177 -3.81 -11.32 -20.25
CA THR A 177 -4.09 -11.86 -21.58
C THR A 177 -5.57 -11.57 -21.82
N ARG A 178 -5.85 -10.53 -22.60
CA ARG A 178 -7.21 -10.27 -23.07
C ARG A 178 -7.61 -11.47 -23.92
N PRO A 179 -8.76 -12.11 -23.63
CA PRO A 179 -9.30 -13.14 -24.49
C PRO A 179 -9.67 -12.59 -25.86
#